data_b794561fe898051246c5b6776721c798
#
_entry.id   b794561fe898051246c5b6776721c798
#
_cell.length_a   1.000
_cell.length_b   1.000
_cell.length_c   1.000
_cell.angle_alpha   90.00
_cell.angle_beta   90.00
_cell.angle_gamma   90.00
#
_symmetry.space_group_name_H-M   'P 1'
#
loop_
_entity.id
_entity.type
_entity.pdbx_description
1 polymer ?
#
loop_
_entity_poly.entity_id
_entity_poly.type
_entity_poly.pdbx_seq_one_letter_code
_entity_poly.pdbx_strand_id
1 'polypeptide(L)'
;MPVRVPMKWLTTAVALVVVATTGPATADGPGRAPVAEPAQQADPGYGVDPGDDQGDEPGADPTPERAPTSEVSWLSFPGGVFAVDSLGHTVRYRACDGDTGRVADPGMRVAAGVASGEVTVDGRSFRYRVPLIGRSEGELVVYGRHTQPVRRTGVVVTSPQPPTDPVEGALLFPLSGQLARVVADASLNPSGVTVRDLSGRYGDQQIAVNGALRPKAASVIKLWILVELLRRVDCGQISLDDGVLVTPDDVVGGTGQLQFETFPQVVTLHRLAQYLIKYSDNIAANVLITYLGGFAPVNALIDSMNQRSTILARRMLDSAAAQRGEENYTSPDDVVSLLGAVWDGDILTPDSRDLMIGFMREQTLNTKIPAALPPGVPVAHKTGDLPDASHDVGYYLIPGTETAVAFLTAGPMATGDETVRRMARTVYDFLVTPTAGAVEE
;
A
#
# COMPACT_ATOMS: atom_id res chain seq x y z
N MET A 1 55.90 7.53 -9.02
CA MET A 1 55.69 8.01 -7.65
C MET A 1 54.41 8.81 -7.64
N PRO A 2 53.32 8.35 -7.07
CA PRO A 2 52.11 9.14 -6.96
C PRO A 2 52.04 9.79 -5.57
N VAL A 3 51.76 11.10 -5.59
CA VAL A 3 51.60 11.96 -4.42
C VAL A 3 50.23 11.70 -3.79
N ARG A 4 50.21 11.28 -2.52
CA ARG A 4 49.00 11.18 -1.69
C ARG A 4 48.64 12.55 -1.12
N VAL A 5 47.41 13.01 -1.34
CA VAL A 5 46.80 14.16 -0.68
C VAL A 5 45.89 13.65 0.46
N PRO A 6 46.00 14.13 1.69
CA PRO A 6 45.16 13.68 2.79
C PRO A 6 43.79 14.40 2.79
N MET A 7 42.74 13.62 2.85
CA MET A 7 41.37 14.10 2.96
C MET A 7 41.06 14.47 4.42
N LYS A 8 40.84 15.75 4.71
CA LYS A 8 40.39 16.26 6.00
C LYS A 8 38.87 16.14 6.08
N TRP A 9 38.38 15.42 7.06
CA TRP A 9 36.97 15.39 7.45
C TRP A 9 36.58 16.70 8.13
N LEU A 10 35.65 17.46 7.53
CA LEU A 10 34.93 18.51 8.22
C LEU A 10 33.64 17.92 8.80
N THR A 11 33.63 17.78 10.10
CA THR A 11 32.41 17.56 10.89
C THR A 11 31.75 18.93 11.13
N THR A 12 30.63 19.18 10.46
CA THR A 12 29.78 20.33 10.76
C THR A 12 28.69 19.88 11.73
N ALA A 13 28.81 20.29 12.98
CA ALA A 13 27.77 20.12 13.98
C ALA A 13 26.68 21.17 13.71
N VAL A 14 25.45 20.74 13.47
CA VAL A 14 24.28 21.61 13.43
C VAL A 14 23.75 21.73 14.86
N ALA A 15 23.86 22.93 15.43
CA ALA A 15 23.28 23.24 16.73
C ALA A 15 21.77 23.50 16.56
N LEU A 16 20.98 22.71 17.27
CA LEU A 16 19.54 22.90 17.42
C LEU A 16 19.30 24.03 18.43
N VAL A 17 18.79 25.18 17.99
CA VAL A 17 18.34 26.26 18.87
C VAL A 17 16.85 26.02 19.18
N VAL A 18 16.56 25.60 20.41
CA VAL A 18 15.19 25.60 20.96
C VAL A 18 14.92 26.97 21.55
N VAL A 19 14.02 27.74 20.92
CA VAL A 19 13.49 28.97 21.49
C VAL A 19 12.19 28.67 22.21
N ALA A 20 12.25 28.67 23.54
CA ALA A 20 11.06 28.65 24.37
C ALA A 20 10.55 30.11 24.54
N THR A 21 9.37 30.41 24.03
CA THR A 21 8.67 31.65 24.30
C THR A 21 7.57 31.42 25.33
N THR A 22 7.77 31.92 26.51
CA THR A 22 6.73 32.12 27.53
C THR A 22 6.03 33.45 27.24
N GLY A 23 4.73 33.44 27.01
CA GLY A 23 3.92 34.66 26.92
C GLY A 23 2.81 34.65 27.98
N PRO A 24 2.36 35.81 28.47
CA PRO A 24 1.52 35.93 29.65
C PRO A 24 0.03 35.85 29.34
N ALA A 25 -0.70 35.38 30.36
CA ALA A 25 -2.17 35.36 30.44
C ALA A 25 -2.74 36.73 30.74
N THR A 26 -3.86 37.12 30.12
CA THR A 26 -4.90 38.04 30.63
C THR A 26 -6.19 37.75 29.87
N ALA A 27 -7.23 37.33 30.50
CA ALA A 27 -8.29 37.98 31.25
C ALA A 27 -9.54 38.33 30.41
N ASP A 28 -10.62 37.67 30.76
CA ASP A 28 -12.02 38.05 30.90
C ASP A 28 -12.88 38.66 29.75
N GLY A 29 -13.98 37.95 29.52
CA GLY A 29 -15.36 38.47 29.43
C GLY A 29 -16.14 38.06 28.17
N PRO A 30 -17.50 38.13 28.16
CA PRO A 30 -18.43 37.30 28.92
C PRO A 30 -19.37 36.46 28.02
N GLY A 31 -19.88 35.39 28.61
CA GLY A 31 -21.19 34.76 28.44
C GLY A 31 -21.89 34.64 27.10
N ARG A 32 -22.06 33.41 26.65
CA ARG A 32 -23.24 33.03 25.84
C ARG A 32 -23.83 31.73 26.37
N ALA A 33 -25.16 31.79 26.64
CA ALA A 33 -25.98 30.72 27.20
C ALA A 33 -26.08 29.47 26.29
N PRO A 34 -26.40 28.29 26.88
CA PRO A 34 -26.57 27.05 26.11
C PRO A 34 -27.91 27.02 25.41
N VAL A 35 -27.90 26.54 24.16
CA VAL A 35 -29.12 26.25 23.39
C VAL A 35 -29.58 24.84 23.76
N ALA A 36 -30.84 24.71 24.12
CA ALA A 36 -31.51 23.48 24.54
C ALA A 36 -31.69 22.49 23.38
N GLU A 37 -31.45 21.21 23.67
CA GLU A 37 -31.91 20.09 22.85
C GLU A 37 -33.43 19.95 22.83
N PRO A 38 -34.06 19.54 21.70
CA PRO A 38 -35.49 19.23 21.71
C PRO A 38 -35.73 17.79 22.20
N ALA A 39 -36.72 17.69 23.08
CA ALA A 39 -37.21 16.49 23.74
C ALA A 39 -37.72 15.43 22.74
N GLN A 40 -37.41 14.17 23.03
CA GLN A 40 -38.03 12.99 22.45
C GLN A 40 -39.46 12.85 22.91
N GLN A 41 -40.41 12.77 21.97
CA GLN A 41 -41.78 12.38 22.21
C GLN A 41 -41.88 10.86 22.34
N ALA A 42 -42.52 10.42 23.41
CA ALA A 42 -42.90 9.05 23.67
C ALA A 42 -44.17 8.68 22.86
N ASP A 43 -44.12 7.51 22.25
CA ASP A 43 -45.25 6.90 21.55
C ASP A 43 -45.99 5.91 22.51
N PRO A 44 -47.31 5.89 22.56
CA PRO A 44 -48.08 5.07 23.52
C PRO A 44 -48.25 3.65 23.04
N GLY A 45 -48.11 2.69 23.96
CA GLY A 45 -48.21 1.27 23.75
C GLY A 45 -49.60 0.78 23.33
N TYR A 46 -49.59 -0.28 22.58
CA TYR A 46 -50.70 -1.22 22.46
C TYR A 46 -50.25 -2.59 22.97
N GLY A 47 -50.90 -3.04 24.03
CA GLY A 47 -50.75 -4.40 24.53
C GLY A 47 -51.55 -5.37 23.65
N VAL A 48 -51.01 -6.54 23.43
CA VAL A 48 -51.73 -7.76 23.00
C VAL A 48 -51.23 -8.95 23.81
N ASP A 49 -52.16 -9.71 24.31
CA ASP A 49 -52.10 -10.84 25.23
C ASP A 49 -51.39 -12.08 24.61
N PRO A 50 -50.78 -12.94 25.41
CA PRO A 50 -50.02 -14.10 24.92
C PRO A 50 -50.95 -15.29 24.64
N GLY A 51 -50.94 -15.76 23.39
CA GLY A 51 -51.49 -17.05 23.00
C GLY A 51 -50.38 -18.06 22.86
N ASP A 52 -50.46 -19.16 23.64
CA ASP A 52 -49.69 -20.36 23.51
C ASP A 52 -49.81 -20.96 22.09
N ASP A 53 -48.73 -21.08 21.36
CA ASP A 53 -48.64 -22.01 20.26
C ASP A 53 -47.23 -22.64 20.27
N GLN A 54 -47.17 -23.93 20.66
CA GLN A 54 -46.02 -24.78 20.55
C GLN A 54 -45.95 -25.27 19.10
N GLY A 55 -45.22 -24.55 18.26
CA GLY A 55 -44.84 -24.95 16.92
C GLY A 55 -43.38 -25.38 16.89
N ASP A 56 -43.14 -26.64 16.54
CA ASP A 56 -41.82 -27.25 16.28
C ASP A 56 -41.01 -26.33 15.36
N GLU A 57 -39.89 -25.79 15.89
CA GLU A 57 -38.88 -25.13 15.07
C GLU A 57 -38.17 -26.22 14.23
N PRO A 58 -38.11 -26.08 12.88
CA PRO A 58 -37.23 -26.90 12.07
C PRO A 58 -35.78 -26.53 12.45
N GLY A 59 -35.00 -27.53 12.82
CA GLY A 59 -33.61 -27.40 13.23
C GLY A 59 -32.83 -26.47 12.28
N ALA A 60 -32.19 -25.47 12.85
CA ALA A 60 -31.27 -24.61 12.15
C ALA A 60 -30.21 -25.50 11.50
N ASP A 61 -30.17 -25.47 10.17
CA ASP A 61 -29.10 -26.04 9.37
C ASP A 61 -27.76 -25.49 9.89
N PRO A 62 -26.76 -26.30 10.23
CA PRO A 62 -25.49 -25.78 10.70
C PRO A 62 -24.91 -24.93 9.57
N THR A 63 -24.86 -23.60 9.80
CA THR A 63 -24.08 -22.69 8.96
C THR A 63 -22.72 -23.34 8.71
N PRO A 64 -22.28 -23.51 7.45
CA PRO A 64 -21.00 -24.12 7.16
C PRO A 64 -19.92 -23.34 7.95
N GLU A 65 -19.24 -24.06 8.82
CA GLU A 65 -18.14 -23.55 9.63
C GLU A 65 -17.12 -22.95 8.66
N ARG A 66 -17.04 -21.61 8.66
CA ARG A 66 -16.14 -20.86 7.79
C ARG A 66 -14.73 -21.40 8.04
N ALA A 67 -14.09 -21.94 7.00
CA ALA A 67 -12.72 -22.41 7.09
C ALA A 67 -11.86 -21.37 7.83
N PRO A 68 -11.01 -21.80 8.77
CA PRO A 68 -10.21 -20.85 9.55
C PRO A 68 -9.35 -20.02 8.61
N THR A 69 -9.62 -18.71 8.56
CA THR A 69 -8.74 -17.76 7.87
C THR A 69 -7.41 -17.76 8.59
N SER A 70 -6.31 -17.94 7.87
CA SER A 70 -4.99 -17.81 8.45
C SER A 70 -4.81 -16.39 8.96
N GLU A 71 -4.27 -16.25 10.18
CA GLU A 71 -3.98 -14.95 10.76
C GLU A 71 -2.48 -14.79 10.87
N VAL A 72 -1.97 -13.66 10.39
CA VAL A 72 -0.56 -13.30 10.52
C VAL A 72 -0.40 -12.23 11.57
N SER A 73 0.43 -12.49 12.57
CA SER A 73 0.77 -11.50 13.59
C SER A 73 2.06 -10.79 13.25
N TRP A 74 2.00 -9.47 13.14
CA TRP A 74 3.08 -8.59 12.76
C TRP A 74 3.67 -7.89 13.97
N LEU A 75 4.97 -8.03 14.20
CA LEU A 75 5.73 -7.35 15.23
C LEU A 75 6.64 -6.31 14.59
N SER A 76 6.31 -5.02 14.73
CA SER A 76 7.15 -3.91 14.34
C SER A 76 8.07 -3.51 15.51
N PHE A 77 9.36 -3.34 15.26
CA PHE A 77 10.35 -2.95 16.27
C PHE A 77 11.44 -2.05 15.66
N PRO A 78 12.16 -1.25 16.45
CA PRO A 78 13.27 -0.46 15.96
C PRO A 78 14.32 -1.34 15.25
N GLY A 79 14.40 -1.27 13.94
CA GLY A 79 15.33 -2.05 13.11
C GLY A 79 14.69 -3.12 12.24
N GLY A 80 13.36 -3.31 12.27
CA GLY A 80 12.71 -4.24 11.36
C GLY A 80 11.28 -4.63 11.70
N VAL A 81 10.78 -5.55 10.91
CA VAL A 81 9.44 -6.16 11.08
C VAL A 81 9.60 -7.68 11.06
N PHE A 82 8.89 -8.36 11.95
CA PHE A 82 8.85 -9.80 12.05
C PHE A 82 7.39 -10.26 12.04
N ALA A 83 7.03 -11.15 11.13
CA ALA A 83 5.66 -11.66 11.02
C ALA A 83 5.63 -13.16 11.27
N VAL A 84 4.58 -13.61 11.94
CA VAL A 84 4.35 -15.01 12.30
C VAL A 84 3.01 -15.44 11.73
N ASP A 85 3.03 -16.38 10.81
CA ASP A 85 1.88 -17.13 10.34
C ASP A 85 1.78 -18.43 11.17
N SER A 86 0.83 -18.48 12.09
CA SER A 86 0.69 -19.58 13.03
C SER A 86 0.06 -20.83 12.42
N LEU A 87 -0.72 -20.70 11.36
CA LEU A 87 -1.33 -21.83 10.63
C LEU A 87 -0.35 -22.41 9.61
N GLY A 88 0.29 -21.56 8.83
CA GLY A 88 1.31 -21.98 7.86
C GLY A 88 2.65 -22.37 8.49
N HIS A 89 2.83 -22.21 9.81
CA HIS A 89 4.09 -22.42 10.49
C HIS A 89 5.26 -21.74 9.79
N THR A 90 5.03 -20.49 9.34
CA THR A 90 6.06 -19.69 8.67
C THR A 90 6.32 -18.39 9.41
N VAL A 91 7.54 -17.89 9.27
CA VAL A 91 7.93 -16.57 9.74
C VAL A 91 8.52 -15.77 8.60
N ARG A 92 8.29 -14.45 8.64
CA ARG A 92 8.90 -13.48 7.72
C ARG A 92 9.69 -12.49 8.53
N TYR A 93 10.84 -12.08 8.02
CA TYR A 93 11.68 -11.05 8.61
C TYR A 93 12.05 -10.02 7.55
N ARG A 94 11.96 -8.74 7.92
CA ARG A 94 12.43 -7.64 7.11
C ARG A 94 13.22 -6.68 7.99
N ALA A 95 14.52 -6.60 7.76
CA ALA A 95 15.36 -5.61 8.39
C ALA A 95 15.24 -4.25 7.69
N CYS A 96 15.47 -3.18 8.46
CA CYS A 96 15.46 -1.83 7.93
C CYS A 96 16.66 -1.51 7.05
N ASP A 97 17.71 -2.32 7.12
CA ASP A 97 18.91 -2.29 6.26
C ASP A 97 18.72 -3.03 4.92
N GLY A 98 17.52 -3.58 4.68
CA GLY A 98 17.15 -4.21 3.41
C GLY A 98 17.15 -5.74 3.41
N ASP A 99 17.68 -6.39 4.45
CA ASP A 99 17.63 -7.86 4.54
C ASP A 99 16.17 -8.32 4.74
N THR A 100 15.73 -9.27 3.93
CA THR A 100 14.41 -9.89 4.02
C THR A 100 14.52 -11.40 3.94
N GLY A 101 13.62 -12.11 4.61
CA GLY A 101 13.58 -13.56 4.52
C GLY A 101 12.21 -14.12 4.94
N ARG A 102 11.86 -15.26 4.33
CA ARG A 102 10.72 -16.08 4.72
C ARG A 102 11.17 -17.51 4.90
N VAL A 103 10.79 -18.14 6.01
CA VAL A 103 11.21 -19.52 6.30
C VAL A 103 10.11 -20.26 7.04
N ALA A 104 9.99 -21.58 6.78
CA ALA A 104 9.14 -22.46 7.58
C ALA A 104 9.74 -22.64 8.98
N ASP A 105 8.89 -22.61 10.00
CA ASP A 105 9.27 -22.96 11.39
C ASP A 105 8.47 -24.19 11.85
N PRO A 106 8.95 -25.41 11.54
CA PRO A 106 8.30 -26.63 11.98
C PRO A 106 8.37 -26.82 13.51
N GLY A 107 9.20 -26.06 14.19
CA GLY A 107 9.32 -26.03 15.65
C GLY A 107 8.42 -25.04 16.36
N MET A 108 7.62 -24.27 15.61
CA MET A 108 6.71 -23.28 16.17
C MET A 108 5.74 -23.93 17.15
N ARG A 109 5.58 -23.31 18.31
CA ARG A 109 4.62 -23.71 19.33
C ARG A 109 3.56 -22.63 19.48
N VAL A 110 2.31 -23.03 19.42
CA VAL A 110 1.17 -22.16 19.67
C VAL A 110 0.50 -22.63 20.96
N ALA A 111 0.49 -21.77 21.98
CA ALA A 111 -0.13 -22.06 23.25
C ALA A 111 -0.74 -20.79 23.87
N ALA A 112 -1.96 -20.89 24.37
CA ALA A 112 -2.69 -19.78 25.00
C ALA A 112 -2.71 -18.49 24.15
N GLY A 113 -2.89 -18.60 22.83
CA GLY A 113 -2.93 -17.45 21.93
C GLY A 113 -1.58 -16.77 21.67
N VAL A 114 -0.47 -17.48 21.95
CA VAL A 114 0.89 -16.99 21.72
C VAL A 114 1.67 -17.97 20.86
N ALA A 115 2.25 -17.51 19.75
CA ALA A 115 3.22 -18.26 18.98
C ALA A 115 4.63 -17.99 19.51
N SER A 116 5.44 -19.06 19.58
CA SER A 116 6.84 -18.96 19.97
C SER A 116 7.69 -19.98 19.24
N GLY A 117 8.92 -19.62 18.92
CA GLY A 117 9.85 -20.47 18.20
C GLY A 117 11.25 -19.89 18.09
N GLU A 118 12.11 -20.63 17.40
CA GLU A 118 13.46 -20.18 17.06
C GLU A 118 13.76 -20.57 15.60
N VAL A 119 14.09 -19.60 14.78
CA VAL A 119 14.37 -19.80 13.34
C VAL A 119 15.65 -19.12 12.94
N THR A 120 16.26 -19.61 11.86
CA THR A 120 17.43 -18.96 11.22
C THR A 120 17.06 -18.56 9.81
N VAL A 121 17.20 -17.26 9.51
CA VAL A 121 16.98 -16.67 8.18
C VAL A 121 18.27 -15.97 7.78
N ASP A 122 18.83 -16.29 6.64
CA ASP A 122 20.07 -15.70 6.07
C ASP A 122 21.24 -15.63 7.07
N GLY A 123 21.34 -16.66 7.93
CA GLY A 123 22.38 -16.79 8.94
C GLY A 123 22.22 -15.90 10.16
N ARG A 124 21.07 -15.27 10.35
CA ARG A 124 20.61 -14.63 11.58
C ARG A 124 19.63 -15.56 12.28
N SER A 125 19.79 -15.79 13.58
CA SER A 125 18.84 -16.56 14.38
C SER A 125 17.90 -15.64 15.14
N PHE A 126 16.64 -16.00 15.18
CA PHE A 126 15.57 -15.26 15.84
C PHE A 126 14.86 -16.18 16.82
N ARG A 127 14.75 -15.76 18.07
CA ARG A 127 13.82 -16.34 19.05
C ARG A 127 12.68 -15.38 19.26
N TYR A 128 11.45 -15.84 19.08
CA TYR A 128 10.28 -14.97 19.13
C TYR A 128 9.21 -15.49 20.09
N ARG A 129 8.40 -14.55 20.58
CA ARG A 129 7.18 -14.78 21.33
C ARG A 129 6.17 -13.71 20.96
N VAL A 130 5.18 -14.07 20.15
CA VAL A 130 4.26 -13.14 19.51
C VAL A 130 2.82 -13.52 19.84
N PRO A 131 2.02 -12.64 20.46
CA PRO A 131 0.59 -12.82 20.62
C PRO A 131 -0.11 -12.91 19.26
N LEU A 132 -1.12 -13.78 19.16
CA LEU A 132 -1.84 -14.07 17.90
C LEU A 132 -3.18 -13.32 17.80
N ILE A 133 -3.62 -12.63 18.85
CA ILE A 133 -4.92 -11.96 18.90
C ILE A 133 -4.74 -10.53 19.38
N GLY A 134 -5.36 -9.60 18.64
CA GLY A 134 -5.44 -8.19 19.01
C GLY A 134 -4.17 -7.39 18.76
N ARG A 135 -4.12 -6.21 19.35
CA ARG A 135 -2.97 -5.31 19.34
C ARG A 135 -2.30 -5.35 20.72
N SER A 136 -1.11 -5.88 20.80
CA SER A 136 -0.40 -6.10 22.09
C SER A 136 1.11 -6.08 21.87
N GLU A 137 1.89 -6.14 22.96
CA GLU A 137 3.35 -6.21 22.87
C GLU A 137 3.83 -7.63 22.60
N GLY A 138 4.76 -7.76 21.66
CA GLY A 138 5.49 -8.98 21.36
C GLY A 138 6.97 -8.86 21.70
N GLU A 139 7.66 -9.98 21.68
CA GLU A 139 9.09 -10.07 22.00
C GLU A 139 9.83 -10.82 20.89
N LEU A 140 10.96 -10.26 20.47
CA LEU A 140 11.91 -10.86 19.54
C LEU A 140 13.32 -10.71 20.06
N VAL A 141 14.07 -11.81 20.09
CA VAL A 141 15.51 -11.79 20.37
C VAL A 141 16.27 -12.11 19.10
N VAL A 142 17.08 -11.18 18.63
CA VAL A 142 17.87 -11.32 17.40
C VAL A 142 19.29 -11.69 17.77
N TYR A 143 19.79 -12.79 17.23
CA TYR A 143 21.17 -13.25 17.36
C TYR A 143 21.93 -12.93 16.08
N GLY A 144 22.86 -11.97 16.14
CA GLY A 144 23.77 -11.71 15.02
C GLY A 144 24.87 -12.78 14.90
N ARG A 145 25.49 -12.89 13.73
CA ARG A 145 26.56 -13.89 13.47
C ARG A 145 27.76 -13.79 14.43
N HIS A 146 28.01 -12.61 15.00
CA HIS A 146 29.17 -12.34 15.89
C HIS A 146 28.86 -11.36 17.03
N THR A 147 27.57 -11.09 17.34
CA THR A 147 27.19 -10.09 18.35
C THR A 147 26.38 -10.71 19.47
N GLN A 148 26.34 -10.03 20.62
CA GLN A 148 25.45 -10.39 21.72
C GLN A 148 23.97 -10.35 21.26
N PRO A 149 23.12 -11.25 21.78
CA PRO A 149 21.71 -11.26 21.43
C PRO A 149 21.06 -9.93 21.85
N VAL A 150 20.27 -9.36 20.94
CA VAL A 150 19.56 -8.10 21.16
C VAL A 150 18.07 -8.41 21.30
N ARG A 151 17.51 -8.11 22.48
CA ARG A 151 16.07 -8.21 22.73
C ARG A 151 15.37 -6.99 22.13
N ARG A 152 14.29 -7.23 21.39
CA ARG A 152 13.43 -6.22 20.80
C ARG A 152 12.00 -6.44 21.31
N THR A 153 11.31 -5.36 21.62
CA THR A 153 9.88 -5.36 21.93
C THR A 153 9.22 -4.39 20.97
N GLY A 154 7.99 -4.67 20.59
CA GLY A 154 7.25 -3.82 19.66
C GLY A 154 5.78 -4.15 19.64
N VAL A 155 5.03 -3.37 18.84
CA VAL A 155 3.58 -3.53 18.70
C VAL A 155 3.31 -4.68 17.73
N VAL A 156 2.42 -5.58 18.14
CA VAL A 156 1.90 -6.68 17.32
C VAL A 156 0.54 -6.26 16.77
N VAL A 157 0.37 -6.44 15.48
CA VAL A 157 -0.92 -6.28 14.78
C VAL A 157 -1.23 -7.60 14.08
N THR A 158 -2.41 -8.17 14.34
CA THR A 158 -2.87 -9.38 13.66
C THR A 158 -3.74 -9.00 12.47
N SER A 159 -3.44 -9.54 11.30
CA SER A 159 -4.18 -9.32 10.07
C SER A 159 -4.71 -10.66 9.56
N PRO A 160 -6.02 -10.79 9.30
CA PRO A 160 -6.56 -11.96 8.64
C PRO A 160 -5.96 -12.06 7.22
N GLN A 161 -5.55 -13.26 6.84
CA GLN A 161 -5.24 -13.55 5.44
C GLN A 161 -6.49 -14.11 4.76
N PRO A 162 -6.74 -13.75 3.50
CA PRO A 162 -7.80 -14.38 2.73
C PRO A 162 -7.54 -15.89 2.62
N PRO A 163 -8.60 -16.70 2.45
CA PRO A 163 -8.44 -18.14 2.25
C PRO A 163 -7.53 -18.39 1.03
N THR A 164 -6.56 -19.27 1.21
CA THR A 164 -5.55 -19.58 0.18
C THR A 164 -5.99 -20.73 -0.74
N ASP A 165 -7.15 -21.33 -0.48
CA ASP A 165 -7.64 -22.42 -1.29
C ASP A 165 -8.30 -21.90 -2.56
N PRO A 166 -7.70 -22.14 -3.75
CA PRO A 166 -8.29 -21.72 -5.01
C PRO A 166 -9.63 -22.41 -5.22
N VAL A 167 -10.57 -21.71 -5.83
CA VAL A 167 -11.81 -22.36 -6.31
C VAL A 167 -11.41 -23.37 -7.37
N GLU A 168 -11.77 -24.65 -7.19
CA GLU A 168 -11.37 -25.72 -8.10
C GLU A 168 -11.77 -25.38 -9.55
N GLY A 169 -10.79 -25.35 -10.45
CA GLY A 169 -10.98 -25.04 -11.87
C GLY A 169 -11.09 -23.56 -12.23
N ALA A 170 -11.03 -22.62 -11.28
CA ALA A 170 -11.03 -21.19 -11.60
C ALA A 170 -9.66 -20.75 -12.17
N LEU A 171 -9.66 -20.12 -13.34
CA LEU A 171 -8.45 -19.70 -14.06
C LEU A 171 -8.56 -18.24 -14.50
N LEU A 172 -7.49 -17.45 -14.33
CA LEU A 172 -7.35 -16.12 -14.92
C LEU A 172 -6.98 -16.16 -16.41
N PHE A 173 -6.43 -17.28 -16.90
CA PHE A 173 -5.91 -17.39 -18.26
C PHE A 173 -6.87 -16.94 -19.36
N PRO A 174 -8.19 -17.24 -19.32
CA PRO A 174 -9.12 -16.76 -20.37
C PRO A 174 -9.19 -15.23 -20.49
N LEU A 175 -8.95 -14.50 -19.40
CA LEU A 175 -8.90 -13.04 -19.41
C LEU A 175 -7.74 -12.51 -20.25
N SER A 176 -6.60 -13.22 -20.32
CA SER A 176 -5.45 -12.79 -21.13
C SER A 176 -5.80 -12.67 -22.61
N GLY A 177 -6.59 -13.60 -23.14
CA GLY A 177 -7.06 -13.55 -24.54
C GLY A 177 -8.02 -12.40 -24.81
N GLN A 178 -8.86 -12.02 -23.83
CA GLN A 178 -9.75 -10.86 -23.95
C GLN A 178 -8.94 -9.55 -23.94
N LEU A 179 -7.99 -9.43 -23.02
CA LEU A 179 -7.11 -8.26 -22.91
C LEU A 179 -6.20 -8.11 -24.13
N ALA A 180 -5.70 -9.23 -24.69
CA ALA A 180 -4.89 -9.20 -25.90
C ALA A 180 -5.63 -8.59 -27.10
N ARG A 181 -6.94 -8.82 -27.22
CA ARG A 181 -7.78 -8.18 -28.25
C ARG A 181 -7.88 -6.68 -28.04
N VAL A 182 -8.14 -6.23 -26.80
CA VAL A 182 -8.20 -4.80 -26.46
C VAL A 182 -6.88 -4.11 -26.78
N VAL A 183 -5.76 -4.72 -26.42
CA VAL A 183 -4.41 -4.19 -26.68
C VAL A 183 -4.12 -4.15 -28.19
N ALA A 184 -4.50 -5.17 -28.93
CA ALA A 184 -4.31 -5.21 -30.39
C ALA A 184 -5.15 -4.14 -31.11
N ASP A 185 -6.37 -3.88 -30.67
CA ASP A 185 -7.25 -2.83 -31.22
C ASP A 185 -6.71 -1.42 -30.94
N ALA A 186 -5.88 -1.25 -29.94
CA ALA A 186 -5.29 0.03 -29.54
C ALA A 186 -4.03 0.39 -30.36
N SER A 187 -4.05 0.20 -31.66
CA SER A 187 -2.90 0.28 -32.60
C SER A 187 -2.10 1.59 -32.51
N LEU A 188 -2.72 2.70 -32.09
CA LEU A 188 -2.06 4.01 -31.92
C LEU A 188 -1.44 4.21 -30.52
N ASN A 189 -1.71 3.29 -29.58
CA ASN A 189 -1.21 3.32 -28.22
C ASN A 189 -0.61 1.96 -27.86
N PRO A 190 0.69 1.76 -28.02
CA PRO A 190 1.34 0.60 -27.42
C PRO A 190 0.92 0.49 -25.95
N SER A 191 0.26 -0.59 -25.61
CA SER A 191 -0.37 -0.78 -24.32
C SER A 191 0.10 -2.06 -23.67
N GLY A 192 0.22 -2.04 -22.36
CA GLY A 192 0.52 -3.20 -21.54
C GLY A 192 -0.41 -3.29 -20.34
N VAL A 193 -0.73 -4.51 -19.97
CA VAL A 193 -1.56 -4.81 -18.80
C VAL A 193 -1.03 -6.03 -18.07
N THR A 194 -1.02 -5.95 -16.74
CA THR A 194 -0.78 -7.07 -15.86
C THR A 194 -1.89 -7.10 -14.82
N VAL A 195 -2.39 -8.30 -14.51
CA VAL A 195 -3.46 -8.58 -13.56
C VAL A 195 -3.03 -9.72 -12.67
N ARG A 196 -3.14 -9.55 -11.34
CA ARG A 196 -2.82 -10.59 -10.35
C ARG A 196 -3.99 -10.80 -9.41
N ASP A 197 -4.37 -12.07 -9.22
CA ASP A 197 -5.28 -12.48 -8.15
C ASP A 197 -4.66 -12.23 -6.78
N LEU A 198 -5.41 -11.62 -5.89
CA LEU A 198 -5.03 -11.38 -4.50
C LEU A 198 -6.01 -12.04 -3.52
N SER A 199 -7.09 -12.60 -4.04
CA SER A 199 -8.16 -13.22 -3.26
C SER A 199 -7.93 -14.70 -2.98
N GLY A 200 -6.98 -15.32 -3.69
CA GLY A 200 -6.78 -16.77 -3.72
C GLY A 200 -7.80 -17.51 -4.59
N ARG A 201 -8.85 -16.84 -5.09
CA ARG A 201 -9.89 -17.48 -5.93
C ARG A 201 -9.31 -18.14 -7.18
N TYR A 202 -8.31 -17.54 -7.77
CA TYR A 202 -7.63 -18.03 -8.96
C TYR A 202 -6.23 -18.58 -8.64
N GLY A 203 -5.95 -18.93 -7.36
CA GLY A 203 -4.69 -19.54 -6.93
C GLY A 203 -3.48 -18.62 -7.10
N ASP A 204 -3.61 -17.36 -6.75
CA ASP A 204 -2.56 -16.32 -6.88
C ASP A 204 -2.03 -16.16 -8.32
N GLN A 205 -2.82 -16.54 -9.32
CA GLN A 205 -2.41 -16.44 -10.72
C GLN A 205 -2.17 -14.98 -11.11
N GLN A 206 -1.15 -14.81 -11.96
CA GLN A 206 -0.88 -13.55 -12.65
C GLN A 206 -0.91 -13.78 -14.16
N ILE A 207 -1.52 -12.85 -14.87
CA ILE A 207 -1.50 -12.81 -16.34
C ILE A 207 -0.99 -11.45 -16.80
N ALA A 208 -0.36 -11.42 -17.97
CA ALA A 208 0.12 -10.20 -18.59
C ALA A 208 -0.07 -10.21 -20.11
N VAL A 209 -0.34 -9.04 -20.65
CA VAL A 209 -0.24 -8.76 -22.09
C VAL A 209 0.70 -7.56 -22.22
N ASN A 210 1.84 -7.74 -22.86
CA ASN A 210 2.92 -6.76 -22.92
C ASN A 210 3.34 -6.26 -21.53
N GLY A 211 3.40 -7.15 -20.53
CA GLY A 211 3.70 -6.79 -19.12
C GLY A 211 5.05 -6.10 -18.93
N ALA A 212 6.02 -6.39 -19.81
CA ALA A 212 7.34 -5.75 -19.81
C ALA A 212 7.40 -4.44 -20.65
N LEU A 213 6.26 -3.95 -21.20
CA LEU A 213 6.22 -2.64 -21.86
C LEU A 213 6.69 -1.56 -20.90
N ARG A 214 7.64 -0.73 -21.35
CA ARG A 214 8.31 0.26 -20.48
C ARG A 214 8.02 1.70 -20.93
N PRO A 215 6.81 2.23 -20.68
CA PRO A 215 6.50 3.64 -20.91
C PRO A 215 7.13 4.55 -19.86
N LYS A 216 7.08 5.87 -20.08
CA LYS A 216 7.33 6.88 -19.05
C LYS A 216 6.35 6.64 -17.90
N ALA A 217 6.84 6.58 -16.68
CA ALA A 217 6.00 6.23 -15.52
C ALA A 217 4.93 7.29 -15.18
N ALA A 218 5.12 8.53 -15.64
CA ALA A 218 4.32 9.66 -15.20
C ALA A 218 4.18 9.66 -13.66
N SER A 219 2.98 9.92 -13.13
CA SER A 219 2.74 9.94 -11.68
C SER A 219 2.60 8.56 -11.03
N VAL A 220 2.64 7.46 -11.77
CA VAL A 220 2.64 6.11 -11.16
C VAL A 220 3.90 5.87 -10.32
N ILE A 221 5.03 6.51 -10.67
CA ILE A 221 6.28 6.42 -9.89
C ILE A 221 6.12 6.88 -8.43
N LYS A 222 5.09 7.66 -8.10
CA LYS A 222 4.78 8.14 -6.75
C LYS A 222 4.43 7.00 -5.78
N LEU A 223 4.03 5.84 -6.29
CA LEU A 223 3.80 4.66 -5.46
C LEU A 223 5.07 4.18 -4.77
N TRP A 224 6.21 4.15 -5.47
CA TRP A 224 7.51 3.76 -4.87
C TRP A 224 8.01 4.80 -3.88
N ILE A 225 7.76 6.09 -4.12
CA ILE A 225 8.09 7.17 -3.16
C ILE A 225 7.30 6.95 -1.87
N LEU A 226 5.98 6.66 -1.98
CA LEU A 226 5.14 6.38 -0.82
C LEU A 226 5.59 5.11 -0.08
N VAL A 227 5.85 4.02 -0.80
CA VAL A 227 6.27 2.76 -0.19
C VAL A 227 7.59 2.92 0.57
N GLU A 228 8.58 3.65 0.02
CA GLU A 228 9.84 3.91 0.72
C GLU A 228 9.62 4.77 1.98
N LEU A 229 8.74 5.76 1.92
CA LEU A 229 8.35 6.56 3.09
C LEU A 229 7.75 5.65 4.18
N LEU A 230 6.75 4.83 3.82
CA LEU A 230 6.05 3.97 4.77
C LEU A 230 6.96 2.85 5.32
N ARG A 231 7.91 2.34 4.54
CA ARG A 231 8.94 1.43 5.05
C ARG A 231 9.76 2.05 6.18
N ARG A 232 10.12 3.34 6.06
CA ARG A 232 10.84 4.05 7.13
C ARG A 232 9.98 4.28 8.36
N VAL A 233 8.68 4.51 8.16
CA VAL A 233 7.71 4.57 9.26
C VAL A 233 7.62 3.22 9.96
N ASP A 234 7.44 2.13 9.21
CA ASP A 234 7.42 0.77 9.75
C ASP A 234 8.68 0.43 10.55
N CYS A 235 9.81 0.98 10.13
CA CYS A 235 11.10 0.82 10.79
C CYS A 235 11.29 1.73 12.03
N GLY A 236 10.34 2.60 12.31
CA GLY A 236 10.46 3.59 13.39
C GLY A 236 11.58 4.62 13.19
N GLN A 237 12.04 4.80 11.95
CA GLN A 237 13.07 5.79 11.61
C GLN A 237 12.50 7.20 11.52
N ILE A 238 11.23 7.31 11.14
CA ILE A 238 10.48 8.55 10.99
C ILE A 238 9.03 8.34 11.49
N SER A 239 8.36 9.44 11.83
CA SER A 239 6.93 9.45 12.16
C SER A 239 6.15 10.17 11.06
N LEU A 240 4.93 9.72 10.79
CA LEU A 240 4.02 10.45 9.89
C LEU A 240 3.62 11.83 10.43
N ASP A 241 3.80 12.06 11.73
CA ASP A 241 3.59 13.36 12.39
C ASP A 241 4.79 14.31 12.24
N ASP A 242 5.94 13.82 11.75
CA ASP A 242 7.11 14.66 11.50
C ASP A 242 6.76 15.75 10.49
N GLY A 243 7.17 17.00 10.80
CA GLY A 243 6.94 18.16 9.97
C GLY A 243 8.09 18.46 9.03
N VAL A 244 7.78 18.78 7.78
CA VAL A 244 8.75 19.23 6.78
C VAL A 244 8.45 20.68 6.43
N LEU A 245 9.46 21.57 6.49
CA LEU A 245 9.32 22.95 6.02
C LEU A 245 9.25 22.94 4.49
N VAL A 246 8.11 23.36 3.96
CA VAL A 246 7.90 23.61 2.53
C VAL A 246 8.02 25.11 2.28
N THR A 247 8.80 25.48 1.29
CA THR A 247 9.14 26.87 0.97
C THR A 247 8.59 27.26 -0.40
N PRO A 248 8.58 28.56 -0.76
CA PRO A 248 8.22 28.99 -2.11
C PRO A 248 9.07 28.35 -3.22
N ASP A 249 10.34 27.96 -2.92
CA ASP A 249 11.24 27.33 -3.89
C ASP A 249 10.85 25.89 -4.22
N ASP A 250 10.03 25.24 -3.38
CA ASP A 250 9.51 23.90 -3.63
C ASP A 250 8.27 23.92 -4.53
N VAL A 251 7.70 25.10 -4.79
CA VAL A 251 6.44 25.22 -5.53
C VAL A 251 6.64 24.92 -7.00
N VAL A 252 5.97 23.86 -7.47
CA VAL A 252 5.85 23.49 -8.88
C VAL A 252 4.39 23.35 -9.25
N GLY A 253 4.06 23.56 -10.52
CA GLY A 253 2.68 23.50 -11.00
C GLY A 253 2.19 22.08 -11.30
N GLY A 254 1.25 21.97 -12.23
CA GLY A 254 0.64 20.72 -12.68
C GLY A 254 -0.42 20.21 -11.71
N THR A 255 -0.38 18.91 -11.38
CA THR A 255 -1.36 18.30 -10.45
C THR A 255 -0.99 18.55 -8.98
N GLY A 256 -2.00 18.65 -8.14
CA GLY A 256 -1.85 18.78 -6.68
C GLY A 256 -2.57 19.97 -6.09
N GLN A 257 -2.72 20.00 -4.78
CA GLN A 257 -3.40 21.02 -4.00
C GLN A 257 -2.42 21.97 -3.32
N LEU A 258 -1.20 21.55 -3.00
CA LEU A 258 -0.21 22.37 -2.32
C LEU A 258 0.13 23.64 -3.11
N GLN A 259 0.09 23.62 -4.45
CA GLN A 259 0.35 24.79 -5.28
C GLN A 259 -0.59 25.98 -5.03
N PHE A 260 -1.72 25.78 -4.35
CA PHE A 260 -2.69 26.82 -4.01
C PHE A 260 -2.57 27.30 -2.56
N GLU A 261 -1.59 26.80 -1.83
CA GLU A 261 -1.37 27.16 -0.42
C GLU A 261 -0.29 28.23 -0.26
N THR A 262 -0.25 28.84 0.93
CA THR A 262 0.74 29.89 1.24
C THR A 262 1.99 29.29 1.88
N PHE A 263 3.16 29.67 1.41
CA PHE A 263 4.46 29.22 1.91
C PHE A 263 5.30 30.40 2.41
N PRO A 264 6.26 30.20 3.37
CA PRO A 264 6.65 28.91 3.94
C PRO A 264 5.65 28.37 4.98
N GLN A 265 5.50 27.04 5.04
CA GLN A 265 4.74 26.34 6.09
C GLN A 265 5.35 24.98 6.42
N VAL A 266 5.05 24.49 7.63
CA VAL A 266 5.40 23.11 8.01
C VAL A 266 4.25 22.20 7.65
N VAL A 267 4.51 21.16 6.85
CA VAL A 267 3.55 20.16 6.41
C VAL A 267 3.97 18.79 6.96
N THR A 268 3.04 18.05 7.55
CA THR A 268 3.34 16.71 8.09
C THR A 268 3.61 15.71 6.97
N LEU A 269 4.42 14.69 7.26
CA LEU A 269 4.65 13.57 6.32
C LEU A 269 3.36 12.86 5.95
N HIS A 270 2.41 12.73 6.91
CA HIS A 270 1.08 12.17 6.63
C HIS A 270 0.36 12.97 5.54
N ARG A 271 0.31 14.28 5.66
CA ARG A 271 -0.36 15.15 4.67
C ARG A 271 0.33 15.11 3.31
N LEU A 272 1.67 15.13 3.29
CA LEU A 272 2.45 14.99 2.06
C LEU A 272 2.17 13.64 1.39
N ALA A 273 2.14 12.53 2.14
CA ALA A 273 1.84 11.20 1.65
C ALA A 273 0.41 11.09 1.09
N GLN A 274 -0.58 11.63 1.81
CA GLN A 274 -1.96 11.68 1.35
C GLN A 274 -2.08 12.47 0.04
N TYR A 275 -1.52 13.67 -0.02
CA TYR A 275 -1.59 14.54 -1.20
C TYR A 275 -0.85 13.97 -2.40
N LEU A 276 0.29 13.29 -2.16
CA LEU A 276 1.05 12.55 -3.18
C LEU A 276 0.16 11.59 -3.98
N ILE A 277 -0.74 10.90 -3.31
CA ILE A 277 -1.61 9.88 -3.92
C ILE A 277 -2.97 10.45 -4.30
N LYS A 278 -3.68 11.06 -3.36
CA LYS A 278 -5.04 11.55 -3.53
C LYS A 278 -5.19 12.58 -4.67
N TYR A 279 -4.30 13.54 -4.71
CA TYR A 279 -4.30 14.62 -5.71
C TYR A 279 -3.19 14.48 -6.75
N SER A 280 -2.40 13.41 -6.66
CA SER A 280 -1.18 13.28 -7.47
C SER A 280 -0.24 14.49 -7.35
N ASP A 281 -0.10 15.07 -6.15
CA ASP A 281 0.57 16.34 -5.91
C ASP A 281 2.07 16.28 -6.27
N ASN A 282 2.51 17.20 -7.11
CA ASN A 282 3.90 17.25 -7.59
C ASN A 282 4.85 17.89 -6.56
N ILE A 283 4.36 18.86 -5.77
CA ILE A 283 5.14 19.48 -4.69
C ILE A 283 5.39 18.44 -3.61
N ALA A 284 4.33 17.71 -3.17
CA ALA A 284 4.46 16.61 -2.22
C ALA A 284 5.48 15.56 -2.69
N ALA A 285 5.45 15.20 -3.98
CA ALA A 285 6.40 14.24 -4.54
C ALA A 285 7.85 14.75 -4.43
N ASN A 286 8.11 15.98 -4.86
CA ASN A 286 9.47 16.56 -4.85
C ASN A 286 10.00 16.78 -3.44
N VAL A 287 9.15 17.22 -2.52
CA VAL A 287 9.49 17.40 -1.09
C VAL A 287 9.83 16.04 -0.46
N LEU A 288 9.01 15.01 -0.70
CA LEU A 288 9.28 13.66 -0.19
C LEU A 288 10.54 13.03 -0.78
N ILE A 289 10.82 13.22 -2.08
CA ILE A 289 12.09 12.80 -2.68
C ILE A 289 13.28 13.45 -1.94
N THR A 290 13.19 14.74 -1.64
CA THR A 290 14.25 15.45 -0.88
C THR A 290 14.36 14.90 0.55
N TYR A 291 13.24 14.74 1.23
CA TYR A 291 13.18 14.23 2.61
C TYR A 291 13.77 12.82 2.74
N LEU A 292 13.51 11.97 1.76
CA LEU A 292 14.04 10.61 1.70
C LEU A 292 15.54 10.55 1.38
N GLY A 293 16.17 11.67 0.99
CA GLY A 293 17.61 11.75 0.65
C GLY A 293 17.89 11.60 -0.84
N GLY A 294 16.92 11.95 -1.70
CA GLY A 294 17.05 11.91 -3.16
C GLY A 294 16.49 10.65 -3.80
N PHE A 295 16.97 10.35 -5.00
CA PHE A 295 16.47 9.20 -5.79
C PHE A 295 17.01 7.86 -5.30
N ALA A 296 18.22 7.85 -4.73
CA ALA A 296 18.92 6.61 -4.40
C ALA A 296 18.15 5.67 -3.45
N PRO A 297 17.50 6.12 -2.36
CA PRO A 297 16.75 5.22 -1.49
C PRO A 297 15.55 4.57 -2.19
N VAL A 298 14.83 5.34 -3.02
CA VAL A 298 13.69 4.82 -3.79
C VAL A 298 14.17 3.81 -4.84
N ASN A 299 15.28 4.10 -5.52
CA ASN A 299 15.86 3.17 -6.49
C ASN A 299 16.42 1.91 -5.81
N ALA A 300 16.98 2.02 -4.61
CA ALA A 300 17.39 0.85 -3.83
C ALA A 300 16.22 -0.07 -3.46
N LEU A 301 15.04 0.51 -3.14
CA LEU A 301 13.82 -0.28 -2.99
C LEU A 301 13.45 -1.00 -4.30
N ILE A 302 13.43 -0.27 -5.43
CA ILE A 302 13.14 -0.81 -6.77
C ILE A 302 14.09 -1.99 -7.10
N ASP A 303 15.39 -1.79 -6.87
CA ASP A 303 16.41 -2.81 -7.11
C ASP A 303 16.25 -4.04 -6.21
N SER A 304 15.88 -3.83 -4.93
CA SER A 304 15.63 -4.92 -3.98
C SER A 304 14.47 -5.82 -4.37
N MET A 305 13.52 -5.28 -5.14
CA MET A 305 12.38 -6.02 -5.70
C MET A 305 12.68 -6.62 -7.09
N ASN A 306 13.90 -6.52 -7.61
CA ASN A 306 14.27 -6.97 -8.97
C ASN A 306 13.49 -6.27 -10.11
N GLN A 307 12.98 -5.07 -9.89
CA GLN A 307 12.15 -4.32 -10.83
C GLN A 307 13.01 -3.57 -11.84
N ARG A 308 13.37 -4.23 -12.91
CA ARG A 308 14.37 -3.74 -13.90
C ARG A 308 13.82 -2.71 -14.88
N SER A 309 12.50 -2.59 -15.02
CA SER A 309 11.86 -1.62 -15.90
C SER A 309 11.58 -0.29 -15.22
N THR A 310 11.64 -0.25 -13.89
CA THR A 310 11.29 0.92 -13.08
C THR A 310 12.54 1.69 -12.65
N ILE A 311 12.46 3.02 -12.76
CA ILE A 311 13.51 3.92 -12.28
C ILE A 311 12.91 5.29 -11.92
N LEU A 312 13.33 5.87 -10.80
CA LEU A 312 13.13 7.27 -10.45
C LEU A 312 14.40 8.05 -10.81
N ALA A 313 14.38 8.76 -11.94
CA ALA A 313 15.57 9.46 -12.49
C ALA A 313 15.47 10.97 -12.43
N ARG A 314 14.25 11.54 -12.30
CA ARG A 314 14.05 12.99 -12.24
C ARG A 314 12.90 13.37 -11.29
N ARG A 315 12.93 14.63 -10.83
CA ARG A 315 11.81 15.24 -10.10
C ARG A 315 10.58 15.43 -10.99
N MET A 316 9.44 15.60 -10.35
CA MET A 316 8.21 15.97 -11.05
C MET A 316 8.41 17.35 -11.70
N LEU A 317 8.04 17.46 -13.00
CA LEU A 317 8.13 18.67 -13.83
C LEU A 317 9.56 19.20 -14.06
N ASP A 318 10.61 18.44 -13.78
CA ASP A 318 11.98 18.79 -14.16
C ASP A 318 12.17 18.62 -15.67
N SER A 319 11.82 19.67 -16.42
CA SER A 319 11.95 19.67 -17.88
C SER A 319 13.41 19.67 -18.36
N ALA A 320 14.32 20.23 -17.56
CA ALA A 320 15.74 20.24 -17.88
C ALA A 320 16.34 18.82 -17.81
N ALA A 321 15.99 18.06 -16.77
CA ALA A 321 16.36 16.64 -16.67
C ALA A 321 15.77 15.82 -17.82
N ALA A 322 14.48 16.04 -18.14
CA ALA A 322 13.83 15.34 -19.26
C ALA A 322 14.51 15.63 -20.62
N GLN A 323 14.95 16.88 -20.86
CA GLN A 323 15.71 17.24 -22.07
C GLN A 323 17.08 16.58 -22.16
N ARG A 324 17.68 16.21 -21.01
CA ARG A 324 18.93 15.42 -20.96
C ARG A 324 18.69 13.91 -21.15
N GLY A 325 17.41 13.48 -21.32
CA GLY A 325 17.04 12.08 -21.43
C GLY A 325 16.87 11.37 -20.08
N GLU A 326 16.89 12.10 -18.96
CA GLU A 326 16.60 11.58 -17.64
C GLU A 326 15.08 11.50 -17.48
N GLU A 327 14.53 10.28 -17.44
CA GLU A 327 13.09 10.08 -17.38
C GLU A 327 12.74 8.95 -16.39
N ASN A 328 11.58 9.10 -15.74
CA ASN A 328 11.01 8.07 -14.89
C ASN A 328 10.29 7.04 -15.75
N TYR A 329 10.63 5.77 -15.59
CA TYR A 329 10.03 4.66 -16.32
C TYR A 329 9.43 3.64 -15.37
N THR A 330 8.49 2.84 -15.87
CA THR A 330 7.97 1.64 -15.18
C THR A 330 7.37 0.66 -16.19
N SER A 331 6.91 -0.50 -15.71
CA SER A 331 6.18 -1.49 -16.51
C SER A 331 4.95 -2.00 -15.75
N PRO A 332 3.94 -2.57 -16.46
CA PRO A 332 2.82 -3.23 -15.81
C PRO A 332 3.24 -4.31 -14.81
N ASP A 333 4.25 -5.12 -15.17
CA ASP A 333 4.75 -6.19 -14.30
C ASP A 333 5.38 -5.65 -13.03
N ASP A 334 6.21 -4.60 -13.11
CA ASP A 334 6.85 -3.99 -11.95
C ASP A 334 5.80 -3.35 -11.01
N VAL A 335 4.78 -2.69 -11.59
CA VAL A 335 3.68 -2.10 -10.81
C VAL A 335 2.92 -3.17 -10.06
N VAL A 336 2.48 -4.25 -10.74
CA VAL A 336 1.72 -5.32 -10.08
C VAL A 336 2.58 -6.09 -9.08
N SER A 337 3.87 -6.25 -9.35
CA SER A 337 4.83 -6.79 -8.37
C SER A 337 4.88 -5.93 -7.10
N LEU A 338 4.94 -4.58 -7.21
CA LEU A 338 4.89 -3.68 -6.07
C LEU A 338 3.56 -3.81 -5.31
N LEU A 339 2.44 -3.73 -6.03
CA LEU A 339 1.10 -3.81 -5.43
C LEU A 339 0.87 -5.15 -4.73
N GLY A 340 1.30 -6.25 -5.36
CA GLY A 340 1.24 -7.58 -4.76
C GLY A 340 2.07 -7.68 -3.48
N ALA A 341 3.32 -7.22 -3.50
CA ALA A 341 4.18 -7.24 -2.32
C ALA A 341 3.65 -6.37 -1.17
N VAL A 342 2.96 -5.26 -1.48
CA VAL A 342 2.22 -4.46 -0.48
C VAL A 342 1.06 -5.25 0.09
N TRP A 343 0.26 -5.89 -0.75
CA TRP A 343 -0.90 -6.68 -0.33
C TRP A 343 -0.52 -7.86 0.55
N ASP A 344 0.48 -8.62 0.13
CA ASP A 344 0.98 -9.81 0.82
C ASP A 344 1.73 -9.46 2.13
N GLY A 345 1.99 -8.18 2.38
CA GLY A 345 2.74 -7.72 3.54
C GLY A 345 4.24 -8.00 3.45
N ASP A 346 4.78 -8.22 2.25
CA ASP A 346 6.20 -8.49 2.07
C ASP A 346 7.06 -7.23 2.27
N ILE A 347 6.50 -6.03 2.00
CA ILE A 347 7.24 -4.76 2.07
C ILE A 347 6.65 -3.71 3.01
N LEU A 348 5.39 -3.80 3.40
CA LEU A 348 4.74 -2.92 4.38
C LEU A 348 4.08 -3.73 5.48
N THR A 349 3.94 -3.14 6.66
CA THR A 349 3.07 -3.68 7.72
C THR A 349 1.60 -3.53 7.33
N PRO A 350 0.66 -4.26 7.97
CA PRO A 350 -0.77 -4.06 7.76
C PRO A 350 -1.22 -2.61 7.94
N ASP A 351 -0.75 -1.91 8.97
CA ASP A 351 -1.12 -0.51 9.21
C ASP A 351 -0.68 0.39 8.04
N SER A 352 0.55 0.25 7.55
CA SER A 352 1.08 1.02 6.43
C SER A 352 0.44 0.63 5.10
N ARG A 353 0.15 -0.67 4.88
CA ARG A 353 -0.62 -1.16 3.74
C ARG A 353 -2.01 -0.52 3.70
N ASP A 354 -2.74 -0.60 4.81
CA ASP A 354 -4.12 -0.10 4.89
C ASP A 354 -4.15 1.42 4.71
N LEU A 355 -3.14 2.13 5.23
CA LEU A 355 -2.98 3.57 5.00
C LEU A 355 -2.74 3.89 3.51
N MET A 356 -1.83 3.17 2.84
CA MET A 356 -1.58 3.33 1.41
C MET A 356 -2.84 3.07 0.58
N ILE A 357 -3.53 1.96 0.83
CA ILE A 357 -4.80 1.61 0.15
C ILE A 357 -5.86 2.68 0.44
N GLY A 358 -5.93 3.19 1.68
CA GLY A 358 -6.81 4.29 2.07
C GLY A 358 -6.58 5.54 1.22
N PHE A 359 -5.34 5.99 1.06
CA PHE A 359 -5.00 7.12 0.20
C PHE A 359 -5.36 6.87 -1.28
N MET A 360 -5.16 5.64 -1.77
CA MET A 360 -5.51 5.26 -3.14
C MET A 360 -7.04 5.24 -3.36
N ARG A 361 -7.85 4.88 -2.35
CA ARG A 361 -9.32 4.96 -2.40
C ARG A 361 -9.83 6.40 -2.44
N GLU A 362 -9.06 7.34 -1.91
CA GLU A 362 -9.38 8.76 -1.93
C GLU A 362 -8.96 9.48 -3.21
N GLN A 363 -8.43 8.76 -4.22
CA GLN A 363 -8.00 9.37 -5.49
C GLN A 363 -9.13 10.20 -6.12
N THR A 364 -8.80 11.41 -6.57
CA THR A 364 -9.78 12.35 -7.14
C THR A 364 -9.80 12.38 -8.67
N LEU A 365 -8.80 11.79 -9.33
CA LEU A 365 -8.70 11.72 -10.80
C LEU A 365 -9.35 10.43 -11.32
N ASN A 366 -10.67 10.42 -11.41
CA ASN A 366 -11.49 9.22 -11.60
C ASN A 366 -11.93 9.00 -13.06
N THR A 367 -11.16 9.46 -14.05
CA THR A 367 -11.55 9.45 -15.47
C THR A 367 -11.28 8.11 -16.20
N LYS A 368 -10.59 7.16 -15.55
CA LYS A 368 -10.14 5.90 -16.17
C LYS A 368 -10.75 4.66 -15.50
N ILE A 369 -10.07 4.01 -14.55
CA ILE A 369 -10.63 2.81 -13.90
C ILE A 369 -12.03 3.08 -13.33
N PRO A 370 -12.25 4.07 -12.44
CA PRO A 370 -13.59 4.28 -11.89
C PRO A 370 -14.65 4.63 -12.94
N ALA A 371 -14.28 5.40 -13.99
CA ALA A 371 -15.20 5.77 -15.06
C ALA A 371 -15.64 4.60 -15.94
N ALA A 372 -14.88 3.51 -15.95
CA ALA A 372 -15.19 2.30 -16.70
C ALA A 372 -16.10 1.33 -15.95
N LEU A 373 -16.29 1.52 -14.66
CA LEU A 373 -16.97 0.57 -13.78
C LEU A 373 -18.35 1.08 -13.38
N PRO A 374 -19.28 0.18 -12.98
CA PRO A 374 -20.53 0.60 -12.38
C PRO A 374 -20.30 1.44 -11.12
N PRO A 375 -21.18 2.40 -10.82
CA PRO A 375 -21.09 3.19 -9.60
C PRO A 375 -21.06 2.31 -8.34
N GLY A 376 -20.16 2.64 -7.41
CA GLY A 376 -20.05 1.92 -6.13
C GLY A 376 -19.11 0.71 -6.13
N VAL A 377 -18.54 0.32 -7.26
CA VAL A 377 -17.48 -0.71 -7.27
C VAL A 377 -16.27 -0.18 -6.49
N PRO A 378 -15.83 -0.89 -5.44
CA PRO A 378 -14.74 -0.42 -4.61
C PRO A 378 -13.40 -0.61 -5.33
N VAL A 379 -12.69 0.50 -5.55
CA VAL A 379 -11.34 0.54 -6.14
C VAL A 379 -10.42 1.42 -5.30
N ALA A 380 -9.13 1.08 -5.34
CA ALA A 380 -8.06 1.91 -4.84
C ALA A 380 -7.04 2.08 -5.96
N HIS A 381 -6.79 3.32 -6.43
CA HIS A 381 -6.03 3.48 -7.66
C HIS A 381 -5.10 4.68 -7.67
N LYS A 382 -4.18 4.68 -8.65
CA LYS A 382 -3.26 5.79 -8.92
C LYS A 382 -3.14 6.01 -10.41
N THR A 383 -3.42 7.24 -10.84
CA THR A 383 -3.28 7.66 -12.24
C THR A 383 -1.87 8.16 -12.56
N GLY A 384 -1.51 8.11 -13.84
CA GLY A 384 -0.30 8.73 -14.37
C GLY A 384 -0.57 9.28 -15.77
N ASP A 385 -0.32 10.59 -15.97
CA ASP A 385 -0.66 11.28 -17.22
C ASP A 385 0.51 12.14 -17.70
N LEU A 386 0.82 11.96 -18.99
CA LEU A 386 1.70 12.81 -19.79
C LEU A 386 1.06 12.96 -21.19
N PRO A 387 1.49 13.93 -22.01
CA PRO A 387 0.95 14.06 -23.36
C PRO A 387 1.06 12.78 -24.20
N ASP A 388 2.06 11.95 -23.91
CA ASP A 388 2.41 10.70 -24.60
C ASP A 388 2.29 9.44 -23.72
N ALA A 389 1.55 9.52 -22.60
CA ALA A 389 1.29 8.37 -21.73
C ALA A 389 -0.01 8.57 -20.93
N SER A 390 -0.78 7.51 -20.77
CA SER A 390 -1.95 7.47 -19.88
C SER A 390 -1.97 6.15 -19.12
N HIS A 391 -2.05 6.23 -17.80
CA HIS A 391 -1.98 5.08 -16.91
C HIS A 391 -3.05 5.14 -15.86
N ASP A 392 -3.50 3.97 -15.42
CA ASP A 392 -4.23 3.80 -14.16
C ASP A 392 -3.92 2.43 -13.58
N VAL A 393 -3.56 2.38 -12.30
CA VAL A 393 -3.07 1.17 -11.64
C VAL A 393 -3.63 1.09 -10.22
N GLY A 394 -3.78 -0.11 -9.68
CA GLY A 394 -4.26 -0.26 -8.31
C GLY A 394 -4.96 -1.57 -8.03
N TYR A 395 -5.99 -1.51 -7.22
CA TYR A 395 -6.72 -2.66 -6.73
C TYR A 395 -8.21 -2.57 -7.10
N TYR A 396 -8.78 -3.66 -7.58
CA TYR A 396 -10.20 -3.95 -7.42
C TYR A 396 -10.40 -4.60 -6.06
N LEU A 397 -11.19 -3.96 -5.20
CA LEU A 397 -11.45 -4.41 -3.83
C LEU A 397 -12.82 -5.10 -3.74
N ILE A 398 -13.19 -5.85 -4.79
CA ILE A 398 -14.44 -6.60 -4.86
C ILE A 398 -14.29 -7.83 -3.97
N PRO A 399 -15.15 -8.01 -2.92
CA PRO A 399 -15.00 -9.10 -1.97
C PRO A 399 -14.93 -10.48 -2.63
N GLY A 400 -13.87 -11.25 -2.31
CA GLY A 400 -13.62 -12.59 -2.85
C GLY A 400 -13.07 -12.63 -4.28
N THR A 401 -12.74 -11.45 -4.86
CA THR A 401 -12.06 -11.31 -6.15
C THR A 401 -11.08 -10.14 -6.14
N GLU A 402 -10.49 -9.87 -4.97
CA GLU A 402 -9.50 -8.81 -4.83
C GLU A 402 -8.37 -9.03 -5.83
N THR A 403 -8.03 -7.99 -6.57
CA THR A 403 -7.13 -8.12 -7.71
C THR A 403 -6.25 -6.88 -7.84
N ALA A 404 -4.95 -7.06 -8.05
CA ALA A 404 -4.04 -6.00 -8.46
C ALA A 404 -4.02 -5.85 -9.97
N VAL A 405 -4.06 -4.60 -10.45
CA VAL A 405 -4.09 -4.29 -11.90
C VAL A 405 -3.13 -3.16 -12.23
N ALA A 406 -2.52 -3.23 -13.41
CA ALA A 406 -1.77 -2.13 -14.01
C ALA A 406 -2.11 -2.00 -15.49
N PHE A 407 -2.65 -0.85 -15.87
CA PHE A 407 -2.96 -0.48 -17.25
C PHE A 407 -2.05 0.68 -17.67
N LEU A 408 -1.07 0.42 -18.52
CA LEU A 408 -0.10 1.40 -18.99
C LEU A 408 -0.17 1.57 -20.49
N THR A 409 -0.08 2.80 -20.99
CA THR A 409 -0.06 3.09 -22.42
C THR A 409 1.11 4.00 -22.79
N ALA A 410 1.61 3.88 -24.02
CA ALA A 410 2.62 4.77 -24.60
C ALA A 410 2.05 5.34 -25.90
N GLY A 411 1.58 6.58 -25.88
CA GLY A 411 0.94 7.25 -27.01
C GLY A 411 0.04 8.39 -26.54
N PRO A 412 -0.73 9.03 -27.45
CA PRO A 412 -1.55 10.18 -27.09
C PRO A 412 -2.49 9.90 -25.92
N MET A 413 -2.49 10.78 -24.91
CA MET A 413 -3.25 10.60 -23.68
C MET A 413 -4.74 10.32 -23.92
N ALA A 414 -5.39 11.06 -24.82
CA ALA A 414 -6.84 10.94 -25.06
C ALA A 414 -7.25 9.53 -25.53
N THR A 415 -6.47 8.93 -26.44
CA THR A 415 -6.70 7.56 -26.91
C THR A 415 -6.22 6.53 -25.88
N GLY A 416 -5.20 6.88 -25.10
CA GLY A 416 -4.72 6.09 -23.97
C GLY A 416 -5.77 5.93 -22.88
N ASP A 417 -6.48 7.01 -22.51
CA ASP A 417 -7.58 6.99 -21.54
C ASP A 417 -8.67 6.00 -21.94
N GLU A 418 -9.05 6.00 -23.24
CA GLU A 418 -10.06 5.07 -23.74
C GLU A 418 -9.56 3.62 -23.68
N THR A 419 -8.31 3.38 -24.06
CA THR A 419 -7.71 2.05 -23.97
C THR A 419 -7.67 1.55 -22.52
N VAL A 420 -7.29 2.40 -21.57
CA VAL A 420 -7.30 2.06 -20.13
C VAL A 420 -8.72 1.71 -19.67
N ARG A 421 -9.73 2.53 -20.04
CA ARG A 421 -11.14 2.23 -19.69
C ARG A 421 -11.60 0.89 -20.25
N ARG A 422 -11.26 0.56 -21.50
CA ARG A 422 -11.61 -0.73 -22.12
C ARG A 422 -10.95 -1.90 -21.39
N MET A 423 -9.66 -1.81 -21.07
CA MET A 423 -8.96 -2.84 -20.31
C MET A 423 -9.58 -3.00 -18.91
N ALA A 424 -9.83 -1.89 -18.22
CA ALA A 424 -10.42 -1.89 -16.89
C ALA A 424 -11.81 -2.53 -16.87
N ARG A 425 -12.66 -2.20 -17.86
CA ARG A 425 -13.98 -2.81 -17.99
C ARG A 425 -13.89 -4.31 -18.28
N THR A 426 -12.97 -4.74 -19.16
CA THR A 426 -12.77 -6.14 -19.50
C THR A 426 -12.38 -6.97 -18.25
N VAL A 427 -11.48 -6.43 -17.39
CA VAL A 427 -11.13 -7.12 -16.14
C VAL A 427 -12.33 -7.20 -15.21
N TYR A 428 -13.04 -6.09 -15.02
CA TYR A 428 -14.24 -6.08 -14.16
C TYR A 428 -15.28 -7.10 -14.60
N ASP A 429 -15.67 -7.08 -15.87
CA ASP A 429 -16.68 -7.98 -16.41
C ASP A 429 -16.29 -9.46 -16.23
N PHE A 430 -15.00 -9.78 -16.34
CA PHE A 430 -14.49 -11.12 -16.09
C PHE A 430 -14.63 -11.51 -14.62
N LEU A 431 -14.22 -10.62 -13.68
CA LEU A 431 -14.22 -10.90 -12.25
C LEU A 431 -15.63 -11.10 -11.67
N VAL A 432 -16.62 -10.38 -12.21
CA VAL A 432 -18.01 -10.46 -11.71
C VAL A 432 -18.86 -11.50 -12.46
N THR A 433 -18.34 -12.10 -13.55
CA THR A 433 -19.06 -13.17 -14.26
C THR A 433 -18.96 -14.45 -13.45
N PRO A 434 -20.09 -15.11 -13.09
CA PRO A 434 -20.04 -16.40 -12.43
C PRO A 434 -19.22 -17.39 -13.26
N THR A 435 -18.24 -18.04 -12.65
CA THR A 435 -17.54 -19.17 -13.29
C THR A 435 -18.58 -20.25 -13.58
N ALA A 436 -18.74 -20.62 -14.87
CA ALA A 436 -19.61 -21.70 -15.28
C ALA A 436 -19.09 -23.03 -14.66
N GLY A 437 -19.54 -23.37 -13.47
CA GLY A 437 -19.10 -24.53 -12.68
C GLY A 437 -19.83 -24.68 -11.37
N ALA A 438 -20.44 -23.61 -10.85
CA ALA A 438 -21.37 -23.70 -9.71
C ALA A 438 -22.76 -24.04 -10.26
N VAL A 439 -22.95 -25.26 -10.74
CA VAL A 439 -24.28 -25.82 -10.86
C VAL A 439 -24.63 -26.25 -9.44
N GLU A 440 -25.59 -25.56 -8.84
CA GLU A 440 -26.27 -26.00 -7.63
C GLU A 440 -26.73 -27.45 -7.85
N GLU A 441 -26.15 -28.40 -7.08
CA GLU A 441 -26.77 -29.71 -6.85
C GLU A 441 -27.74 -29.62 -5.67
#